data_8328149cac6c0b98f87ff11811396045
#
_entry.id   8328149cac6c0b98f87ff11811396045
#
_cell.length_a   1.000
_cell.length_b   1.000
_cell.length_c   1.000
_cell.angle_alpha   90.00
_cell.angle_beta   90.00
_cell.angle_gamma   90.00
#
_symmetry.space_group_name_H-M   'P 1'
#
loop_
_entity.id
_entity.type
_entity.pdbx_description
1 polymer ?
#
loop_
_entity_poly.entity_id
_entity_poly.type
_entity_poly.pdbx_seq_one_letter_code
_entity_poly.pdbx_strand_id
1 'polypeptide(L)'
;MTKIAISFSNSYTGKVLNGIDRLQVKRTDYLEKLGIVHTIVSTLKKNIGKDNHILNYLFSSDYNITNKNNKELHISNTENEIKIDLNNEEYMFNGVEFSSYYSLITHLLTVFIPKDALCFFDWFGEPINYLFEGVKHARTIGVIHSNHICSYVPSVTNNHQLWHREFDYYITTNDIQTEDLKKRFPKKANRILTVVPYDTFYLEEPVSPEDKVSHNTNTLQLVTASYLEDNKCIDYLIQIMRLVVNKNPNVYLNIYGQGTQLEYLQNLANSLGVSNNIYFHGHYEDATILKKYDVYVSASPNEAFATVLLEAMSLGLPIVGLDVLFANKNYIKNGYNGYLIPYSVVNIESKADIYFEQIAMYTEFSNKLLTLTKDEISNLGKNAKRFVEKFYGEGRAVQDYRKLLEDVEKIEEEPYVPIKRGDLCAGLHVNHVKVPREWSYVMQSYNNSYICDLDVNIIAVTEFNEGEFPIIKAIKWKE
;
A
#
# COMPACT_ATOMS: atom_id res chain seq x y z
N MET A 1 -3.01 0.56 30.68
CA MET A 1 -3.60 0.93 29.36
C MET A 1 -2.71 1.93 28.68
N THR A 2 -2.24 1.63 27.49
CA THR A 2 -1.48 2.54 26.62
C THR A 2 -2.29 3.82 26.38
N LYS A 3 -1.65 4.96 26.58
CA LYS A 3 -2.30 6.27 26.32
C LYS A 3 -1.66 7.04 25.19
N ILE A 4 -0.52 6.58 24.70
CA ILE A 4 0.31 7.25 23.69
C ILE A 4 0.58 6.32 22.54
N ALA A 5 0.39 6.81 21.33
CA ALA A 5 0.77 6.13 20.10
C ALA A 5 1.51 7.09 19.16
N ILE A 6 2.51 6.58 18.46
CA ILE A 6 3.36 7.35 17.55
C ILE A 6 3.46 6.60 16.22
N SER A 7 3.19 7.30 15.11
CA SER A 7 3.50 6.81 13.77
C SER A 7 4.75 7.50 13.23
N PHE A 8 5.76 6.71 12.88
CA PHE A 8 6.96 7.24 12.24
C PHE A 8 6.72 7.38 10.73
N SER A 9 6.97 8.59 10.21
CA SER A 9 6.81 8.89 8.79
C SER A 9 8.10 9.44 8.19
N ASN A 10 8.36 9.11 6.93
CA ASN A 10 9.46 9.68 6.15
C ASN A 10 9.01 10.82 5.22
N SER A 11 7.73 11.03 5.02
CA SER A 11 7.18 11.99 4.06
C SER A 11 6.27 13.04 4.70
N TYR A 12 5.63 12.73 5.82
CA TYR A 12 4.64 13.61 6.44
C TYR A 12 5.26 14.93 6.91
N THR A 13 4.71 16.03 6.43
CA THR A 13 5.13 17.40 6.75
C THR A 13 3.97 18.28 7.25
N GLY A 14 2.96 17.66 7.85
CA GLY A 14 1.70 18.32 8.23
C GLY A 14 0.67 18.35 7.09
N LYS A 15 1.02 17.82 5.91
CA LYS A 15 0.11 17.70 4.76
C LYS A 15 0.11 16.26 4.25
N VAL A 16 -1.07 15.81 3.83
CA VAL A 16 -1.24 14.50 3.18
C VAL A 16 -0.67 14.59 1.78
N LEU A 17 0.40 13.84 1.51
CA LEU A 17 1.08 13.80 0.21
C LEU A 17 0.81 12.50 -0.56
N ASN A 18 0.46 11.42 0.15
CA ASN A 18 0.27 10.09 -0.43
C ASN A 18 -0.76 9.27 0.35
N GLY A 19 -1.04 8.05 -0.13
CA GLY A 19 -2.01 7.15 0.50
C GLY A 19 -1.64 6.75 1.94
N ILE A 20 -0.36 6.54 2.23
CA ILE A 20 0.11 6.17 3.58
C ILE A 20 -0.11 7.34 4.56
N ASP A 21 0.23 8.57 4.16
CA ASP A 21 -0.03 9.76 5.00
C ASP A 21 -1.52 9.88 5.34
N ARG A 22 -2.41 9.63 4.36
CA ARG A 22 -3.87 9.61 4.58
C ARG A 22 -4.27 8.58 5.63
N LEU A 23 -3.72 7.38 5.54
CA LEU A 23 -4.03 6.30 6.48
C LEU A 23 -3.50 6.61 7.89
N GLN A 24 -2.33 7.23 8.00
CA GLN A 24 -1.79 7.67 9.29
C GLN A 24 -2.66 8.75 9.94
N VAL A 25 -3.13 9.73 9.16
CA VAL A 25 -4.07 10.76 9.66
C VAL A 25 -5.38 10.13 10.14
N LYS A 26 -5.95 9.20 9.38
CA LYS A 26 -7.15 8.48 9.80
C LYS A 26 -6.94 7.63 11.05
N ARG A 27 -5.75 7.03 11.21
CA ARG A 27 -5.38 6.34 12.46
C ARG A 27 -5.47 7.28 13.67
N THR A 28 -5.08 8.54 13.52
CA THR A 28 -5.24 9.53 14.61
C THR A 28 -6.69 9.63 15.04
N ASP A 29 -7.61 9.86 14.10
CA ASP A 29 -9.04 9.97 14.39
C ASP A 29 -9.59 8.72 15.11
N TYR A 30 -9.14 7.52 14.71
CA TYR A 30 -9.61 6.25 15.29
C TYR A 30 -9.05 5.99 16.69
N LEU A 31 -7.77 6.27 16.92
CA LEU A 31 -7.12 6.06 18.21
C LEU A 31 -7.62 7.10 19.25
N GLU A 32 -7.86 8.34 18.83
CA GLU A 32 -8.46 9.37 19.69
C GLU A 32 -9.86 8.98 20.17
N LYS A 33 -10.70 8.38 19.32
CA LYS A 33 -12.00 7.81 19.71
C LYS A 33 -11.89 6.70 20.75
N LEU A 34 -10.71 6.09 20.88
CA LEU A 34 -10.39 5.08 21.90
C LEU A 34 -9.66 5.65 23.12
N GLY A 35 -9.50 6.98 23.19
CA GLY A 35 -8.82 7.67 24.29
C GLY A 35 -7.30 7.58 24.25
N ILE A 36 -6.72 7.31 23.10
CA ILE A 36 -5.26 7.23 22.88
C ILE A 36 -4.82 8.49 22.14
N VAL A 37 -3.86 9.20 22.69
CA VAL A 37 -3.20 10.32 22.01
C VAL A 37 -2.27 9.76 20.95
N HIS A 38 -2.53 10.03 19.69
CA HIS A 38 -1.71 9.59 18.57
C HIS A 38 -1.05 10.79 17.89
N THR A 39 0.22 10.63 17.53
CA THR A 39 0.99 11.64 16.82
C THR A 39 1.75 11.05 15.64
N ILE A 40 1.73 11.74 14.51
CA ILE A 40 2.53 11.40 13.34
C ILE A 40 3.78 12.29 13.34
N VAL A 41 4.95 11.68 13.36
CA VAL A 41 6.21 12.40 13.47
C VAL A 41 7.19 11.99 12.38
N SER A 42 7.92 12.97 11.84
CA SER A 42 9.06 12.76 10.96
C SER A 42 10.34 12.76 11.77
N THR A 43 11.23 11.87 11.43
CA THR A 43 12.58 11.80 12.03
C THR A 43 13.68 12.07 11.00
N LEU A 44 13.29 12.46 9.78
CA LEU A 44 14.26 12.71 8.72
C LEU A 44 15.07 13.97 8.96
N LYS A 45 16.38 13.86 8.78
CA LYS A 45 17.37 14.94 8.88
C LYS A 45 16.95 16.20 8.07
N LYS A 46 16.35 16.03 6.89
CA LYS A 46 15.84 17.13 6.03
C LYS A 46 14.62 17.86 6.58
N ASN A 47 13.94 17.29 7.56
CA ASN A 47 12.69 17.84 8.13
C ASN A 47 12.92 18.49 9.51
N ILE A 48 14.15 18.58 9.99
CA ILE A 48 14.49 19.24 11.25
C ILE A 48 13.93 20.67 11.27
N GLY A 49 13.28 21.06 12.35
CA GLY A 49 12.60 22.36 12.43
C GLY A 49 11.19 22.40 11.86
N LYS A 50 10.64 21.31 11.35
CA LYS A 50 9.21 21.18 11.05
C LYS A 50 8.42 20.85 12.32
N ASP A 51 7.21 21.38 12.45
CA ASP A 51 6.38 21.19 13.65
C ASP A 51 6.10 19.71 13.97
N ASN A 52 6.03 18.87 12.94
CA ASN A 52 5.81 17.43 13.08
C ASN A 52 7.11 16.62 13.19
N HIS A 53 8.26 17.26 13.41
CA HIS A 53 9.51 16.54 13.67
C HIS A 53 9.49 15.91 15.07
N ILE A 54 10.12 14.74 15.23
CA ILE A 54 10.15 14.01 16.51
C ILE A 54 10.73 14.85 17.66
N LEU A 55 11.69 15.70 17.37
CA LEU A 55 12.28 16.59 18.39
C LEU A 55 11.25 17.59 18.92
N ASN A 56 10.42 18.17 18.05
CA ASN A 56 9.37 19.07 18.47
C ASN A 56 8.29 18.34 19.28
N TYR A 57 7.99 17.08 18.93
CA TYR A 57 7.07 16.24 19.71
C TYR A 57 7.61 15.94 21.12
N LEU A 58 8.88 15.52 21.23
CA LEU A 58 9.49 15.14 22.51
C LEU A 58 9.66 16.34 23.47
N PHE A 59 9.80 17.55 22.91
CA PHE A 59 10.24 18.73 23.67
C PHE A 59 9.31 19.95 23.52
N SER A 60 8.05 19.76 23.16
CA SER A 60 7.15 20.87 22.79
C SER A 60 6.61 21.69 23.95
N SER A 61 6.51 21.16 25.17
CA SER A 61 5.77 21.83 26.26
C SER A 61 6.63 22.66 27.20
N ASP A 62 7.89 22.26 27.47
CA ASP A 62 8.70 22.83 28.53
C ASP A 62 10.11 23.24 28.09
N TYR A 63 10.31 23.35 26.78
CA TYR A 63 11.60 23.62 26.17
C TYR A 63 11.61 24.89 25.33
N ASN A 64 12.72 25.61 25.39
CA ASN A 64 13.02 26.69 24.46
C ASN A 64 13.58 26.11 23.17
N ILE A 65 12.92 26.34 22.06
CA ILE A 65 13.33 25.84 20.76
C ILE A 65 13.78 27.00 19.87
N THR A 66 15.05 26.98 19.47
CA THR A 66 15.61 27.94 18.50
C THR A 66 16.03 27.18 17.23
N ASN A 67 15.51 27.62 16.09
CA ASN A 67 15.78 27.00 14.80
C ASN A 67 16.29 28.06 13.81
N LYS A 68 17.48 27.80 13.24
CA LYS A 68 18.08 28.64 12.19
C LYS A 68 18.09 27.89 10.85
N ASN A 69 17.34 28.41 9.88
CA ASN A 69 17.37 27.95 8.49
C ASN A 69 17.09 26.44 8.31
N ASN A 70 16.35 25.82 9.23
CA ASN A 70 16.12 24.37 9.27
C ASN A 70 17.40 23.50 9.28
N LYS A 71 18.53 24.06 9.65
CA LYS A 71 19.82 23.37 9.68
C LYS A 71 20.49 23.39 11.03
N GLU A 72 20.21 24.40 11.83
CA GLU A 72 20.70 24.53 13.20
C GLU A 72 19.50 24.52 14.14
N LEU A 73 19.47 23.59 15.07
CA LEU A 73 18.42 23.44 16.07
C LEU A 73 19.03 23.38 17.46
N HIS A 74 18.57 24.25 18.34
CA HIS A 74 18.92 24.23 19.74
C HIS A 74 17.63 24.12 20.56
N ILE A 75 17.55 23.10 21.40
CA ILE A 75 16.42 22.82 22.30
C ILE A 75 16.97 22.74 23.70
N SER A 76 16.43 23.53 24.65
CA SER A 76 16.91 23.53 26.02
C SER A 76 15.81 23.83 27.05
N ASN A 77 15.96 23.25 28.22
CA ASN A 77 15.26 23.61 29.44
C ASN A 77 16.24 23.60 30.63
N THR A 78 15.75 23.54 31.87
CA THR A 78 16.57 23.49 33.07
C THR A 78 17.34 22.19 33.22
N GLU A 79 16.94 21.11 32.59
CA GLU A 79 17.53 19.77 32.78
C GLU A 79 18.25 19.24 31.52
N ASN A 80 17.79 19.63 30.35
CA ASN A 80 18.30 19.06 29.11
C ASN A 80 18.65 20.11 28.07
N GLU A 81 19.71 19.85 27.32
CA GLU A 81 20.16 20.67 26.20
C GLU A 81 20.50 19.78 25.00
N ILE A 82 19.90 20.12 23.83
CA ILE A 82 20.16 19.46 22.56
C ILE A 82 20.65 20.49 21.56
N LYS A 83 21.77 20.19 20.91
CA LYS A 83 22.31 21.00 19.81
C LYS A 83 22.51 20.14 18.59
N ILE A 84 22.00 20.62 17.46
CA ILE A 84 22.14 19.97 16.18
C ILE A 84 22.55 21.02 15.16
N ASP A 85 23.70 20.82 14.54
CA ASP A 85 24.17 21.60 13.39
C ASP A 85 24.39 20.65 12.20
N LEU A 86 23.49 20.74 11.23
CA LEU A 86 23.57 19.90 10.01
C LEU A 86 24.65 20.35 9.03
N ASN A 87 25.16 21.59 9.15
CA ASN A 87 26.23 22.11 8.29
C ASN A 87 27.60 21.58 8.75
N ASN A 88 27.80 21.56 10.08
CA ASN A 88 29.04 21.13 10.69
C ASN A 88 29.02 19.67 11.17
N GLU A 89 27.89 18.99 11.00
CA GLU A 89 27.66 17.61 11.46
C GLU A 89 27.83 17.42 12.97
N GLU A 90 27.47 18.44 13.77
CA GLU A 90 27.52 18.40 15.22
C GLU A 90 26.18 17.96 15.81
N TYR A 91 26.22 16.96 16.67
CA TYR A 91 25.03 16.35 17.30
C TYR A 91 25.30 16.13 18.78
N MET A 92 24.66 16.92 19.65
CA MET A 92 24.91 16.91 21.09
C MET A 92 23.66 16.78 21.93
N PHE A 93 23.75 16.03 23.02
CA PHE A 93 22.72 15.98 24.07
C PHE A 93 23.44 16.06 25.44
N ASN A 94 23.07 17.07 26.25
CA ASN A 94 23.60 17.31 27.58
C ASN A 94 25.15 17.29 27.62
N GLY A 95 25.80 17.90 26.64
CA GLY A 95 27.25 17.96 26.51
C GLY A 95 27.91 16.69 25.97
N VAL A 96 27.14 15.64 25.66
CA VAL A 96 27.65 14.41 25.04
C VAL A 96 27.50 14.52 23.53
N GLU A 97 28.58 14.28 22.80
CA GLU A 97 28.61 14.27 21.35
C GLU A 97 28.22 12.90 20.78
N PHE A 98 27.43 12.91 19.72
CA PHE A 98 26.97 11.71 18.99
C PHE A 98 27.60 11.67 17.59
N SER A 99 27.98 10.49 17.14
CA SER A 99 28.67 10.26 15.86
C SER A 99 27.82 10.58 14.63
N SER A 100 26.53 10.70 14.80
CA SER A 100 25.60 11.02 13.70
C SER A 100 24.26 11.54 14.23
N TYR A 101 23.50 12.23 13.35
CA TYR A 101 22.14 12.65 13.62
C TYR A 101 21.26 11.47 14.09
N TYR A 102 21.34 10.33 13.42
CA TYR A 102 20.49 9.19 13.77
C TYR A 102 20.92 8.49 15.07
N SER A 103 22.19 8.51 15.44
CA SER A 103 22.62 8.00 16.76
C SER A 103 22.08 8.87 17.89
N LEU A 104 22.04 10.19 17.71
CA LEU A 104 21.37 11.09 18.65
C LEU A 104 19.87 10.79 18.74
N ILE A 105 19.16 10.70 17.60
CA ILE A 105 17.71 10.39 17.59
C ILE A 105 17.42 9.06 18.28
N THR A 106 18.21 8.01 18.00
CA THR A 106 18.08 6.70 18.66
C THR A 106 18.16 6.84 20.19
N HIS A 107 19.15 7.59 20.67
CA HIS A 107 19.32 7.81 22.11
C HIS A 107 18.13 8.56 22.71
N LEU A 108 17.69 9.65 22.08
CA LEU A 108 16.54 10.43 22.56
C LEU A 108 15.25 9.60 22.60
N LEU A 109 14.99 8.78 21.60
CA LEU A 109 13.84 7.88 21.60
C LEU A 109 13.93 6.86 22.74
N THR A 110 15.11 6.33 23.03
CA THR A 110 15.32 5.38 24.14
C THR A 110 15.04 6.03 25.50
N VAL A 111 15.36 7.31 25.64
CA VAL A 111 15.21 8.03 26.91
C VAL A 111 13.78 8.53 27.13
N PHE A 112 13.14 9.04 26.08
CA PHE A 112 11.89 9.81 26.21
C PHE A 112 10.62 9.07 25.79
N ILE A 113 10.71 7.97 25.02
CA ILE A 113 9.51 7.21 24.66
C ILE A 113 9.15 6.24 25.79
N PRO A 114 7.89 6.27 26.31
CA PRO A 114 7.44 5.35 27.34
C PRO A 114 7.42 3.89 26.86
N LYS A 115 7.66 2.95 27.79
CA LYS A 115 7.65 1.51 27.47
C LYS A 115 6.30 0.99 27.00
N ASP A 116 5.20 1.62 27.41
CA ASP A 116 3.83 1.25 27.03
C ASP A 116 3.31 2.00 25.81
N ALA A 117 4.15 2.85 25.17
CA ALA A 117 3.79 3.52 23.94
C ALA A 117 3.64 2.52 22.77
N LEU A 118 2.68 2.78 21.88
CA LEU A 118 2.52 2.06 20.62
C LEU A 118 3.31 2.77 19.52
N CYS A 119 4.27 2.09 18.91
CA CYS A 119 5.14 2.65 17.89
C CYS A 119 4.85 2.00 16.52
N PHE A 120 4.12 2.71 15.67
CA PHE A 120 3.72 2.24 14.34
C PHE A 120 4.79 2.57 13.30
N PHE A 121 5.15 1.59 12.51
CA PHE A 121 6.09 1.68 11.41
C PHE A 121 5.37 1.39 10.10
N ASP A 122 5.00 2.44 9.40
CA ASP A 122 4.28 2.39 8.11
C ASP A 122 5.24 2.38 6.91
N TRP A 123 6.52 2.64 7.14
CA TRP A 123 7.55 2.73 6.13
C TRP A 123 8.81 1.99 6.58
N PHE A 124 9.49 1.32 5.65
CA PHE A 124 10.62 0.43 5.94
C PHE A 124 11.94 0.81 5.24
N GLY A 125 12.06 2.05 4.79
CA GLY A 125 13.31 2.59 4.26
C GLY A 125 14.30 3.01 5.36
N GLU A 126 15.52 3.41 4.99
CA GLU A 126 16.37 4.13 5.92
C GLU A 126 15.66 5.44 6.32
N PRO A 127 15.63 5.81 7.54
CA PRO A 127 16.45 5.43 8.71
C PRO A 127 15.75 4.49 9.72
N ILE A 128 14.84 3.65 9.30
CA ILE A 128 14.02 2.82 10.21
C ILE A 128 14.86 2.00 11.22
N ASN A 129 16.06 1.59 10.85
CA ASN A 129 16.94 0.87 11.75
C ASN A 129 17.19 1.62 13.06
N TYR A 130 17.49 2.90 12.93
CA TYR A 130 17.79 3.77 14.07
C TYR A 130 16.55 4.04 14.91
N LEU A 131 15.40 4.24 14.23
CA LEU A 131 14.13 4.46 14.92
C LEU A 131 13.70 3.23 15.70
N PHE A 132 13.76 2.05 15.08
CA PHE A 132 13.41 0.79 15.72
C PHE A 132 14.30 0.53 16.94
N GLU A 133 15.63 0.66 16.82
CA GLU A 133 16.55 0.50 17.95
C GLU A 133 16.23 1.47 19.09
N GLY A 134 15.83 2.70 18.77
CA GLY A 134 15.45 3.71 19.77
C GLY A 134 14.15 3.40 20.52
N VAL A 135 13.23 2.64 19.94
CA VAL A 135 11.93 2.34 20.56
C VAL A 135 11.68 0.85 20.80
N LYS A 136 12.67 -0.02 20.63
CA LYS A 136 12.52 -1.47 20.85
C LYS A 136 12.14 -1.87 22.28
N HIS A 137 12.23 -0.95 23.22
CA HIS A 137 11.76 -1.11 24.59
C HIS A 137 10.28 -0.79 24.77
N ALA A 138 9.65 -0.15 23.78
CA ALA A 138 8.23 0.10 23.68
C ALA A 138 7.53 -0.99 22.84
N ARG A 139 6.23 -0.85 22.55
CA ARG A 139 5.45 -1.80 21.77
C ARG A 139 5.53 -1.44 20.29
N THR A 140 6.25 -2.23 19.52
CA THR A 140 6.52 -1.96 18.11
C THR A 140 5.54 -2.69 17.20
N ILE A 141 4.95 -1.98 16.23
CA ILE A 141 3.96 -2.49 15.29
C ILE A 141 4.39 -2.20 13.86
N GLY A 142 4.67 -3.25 13.11
CA GLY A 142 4.93 -3.14 11.66
C GLY A 142 3.62 -3.14 10.87
N VAL A 143 3.41 -2.11 10.05
CA VAL A 143 2.19 -1.95 9.24
C VAL A 143 2.46 -2.33 7.79
N ILE A 144 1.73 -3.30 7.27
CA ILE A 144 1.94 -3.84 5.93
C ILE A 144 0.92 -3.25 4.97
N HIS A 145 1.33 -2.20 4.24
CA HIS A 145 0.48 -1.50 3.27
C HIS A 145 0.53 -2.09 1.86
N SER A 146 1.54 -2.87 1.55
CA SER A 146 1.73 -3.47 0.22
C SER A 146 1.51 -4.97 0.24
N ASN A 147 1.47 -5.57 -0.94
CA ASN A 147 1.51 -7.02 -1.06
C ASN A 147 2.79 -7.56 -0.41
N HIS A 148 2.66 -8.31 0.68
CA HIS A 148 3.79 -8.80 1.45
C HIS A 148 4.61 -9.84 0.67
N ILE A 149 4.02 -10.54 -0.30
CA ILE A 149 4.76 -11.47 -1.15
C ILE A 149 5.87 -10.73 -1.91
N CYS A 150 5.56 -9.54 -2.43
CA CYS A 150 6.56 -8.67 -3.05
C CYS A 150 7.62 -8.15 -2.07
N SER A 151 7.30 -8.12 -0.78
CA SER A 151 8.20 -7.62 0.26
C SER A 151 9.17 -8.68 0.79
N TYR A 152 9.03 -9.95 0.40
CA TYR A 152 9.95 -11.02 0.78
C TYR A 152 11.28 -10.97 0.04
N VAL A 153 11.31 -10.32 -1.08
CA VAL A 153 12.51 -10.30 -1.89
C VAL A 153 13.48 -9.27 -1.34
N PRO A 154 14.74 -9.67 -1.11
CA PRO A 154 15.79 -8.72 -0.82
C PRO A 154 15.86 -7.71 -1.97
N SER A 155 15.38 -6.49 -1.76
CA SER A 155 15.70 -5.41 -2.68
C SER A 155 17.21 -5.14 -2.59
N VAL A 156 17.77 -4.59 -3.66
CA VAL A 156 19.20 -4.25 -3.83
C VAL A 156 19.79 -3.51 -2.64
N THR A 157 18.97 -2.85 -1.88
CA THR A 157 19.34 -2.14 -0.67
C THR A 157 18.82 -2.86 0.55
N ASN A 158 19.27 -3.98 0.93
CA ASN A 158 19.03 -4.76 2.19
C ASN A 158 18.21 -4.12 3.33
N ASN A 159 17.70 -2.92 3.13
CA ASN A 159 17.12 -2.04 4.13
C ASN A 159 15.59 -1.97 4.13
N HIS A 160 14.92 -2.60 3.17
CA HIS A 160 13.47 -2.43 2.95
C HIS A 160 12.61 -3.60 3.42
N GLN A 161 13.16 -4.54 4.17
CA GLN A 161 12.40 -5.74 4.51
C GLN A 161 11.85 -5.68 5.93
N LEU A 162 10.54 -5.63 6.00
CA LEU A 162 9.73 -5.84 7.21
C LEU A 162 10.23 -7.00 8.07
N TRP A 163 10.62 -8.08 7.41
CA TRP A 163 10.94 -9.36 7.99
C TRP A 163 12.32 -9.43 8.63
N HIS A 164 13.17 -8.47 8.36
CA HIS A 164 14.46 -8.33 9.05
C HIS A 164 14.33 -7.68 10.42
N ARG A 165 13.13 -7.20 10.76
CA ARG A 165 12.86 -6.55 12.03
C ARG A 165 11.93 -7.40 12.85
N GLU A 166 12.26 -7.55 14.07
CA GLU A 166 11.44 -8.26 15.05
C GLU A 166 10.46 -7.28 15.70
N PHE A 167 9.46 -6.82 14.96
CA PHE A 167 8.36 -6.10 15.56
C PHE A 167 7.58 -7.02 16.50
N ASP A 168 7.08 -6.42 17.59
CA ASP A 168 6.26 -7.18 18.54
C ASP A 168 4.96 -7.66 17.86
N TYR A 169 4.38 -6.81 17.01
CA TYR A 169 3.14 -7.08 16.28
C TYR A 169 3.26 -6.67 14.81
N TYR A 170 2.44 -7.31 13.99
CA TYR A 170 2.26 -6.93 12.59
C TYR A 170 0.78 -6.70 12.32
N ILE A 171 0.45 -5.65 11.63
CA ILE A 171 -0.89 -5.43 11.12
C ILE A 171 -0.90 -5.43 9.60
N THR A 172 -1.91 -6.07 9.04
CA THR A 172 -2.21 -6.09 7.63
C THR A 172 -3.53 -5.38 7.38
N THR A 173 -3.83 -5.12 6.13
CA THR A 173 -5.00 -4.33 5.74
C THR A 173 -6.22 -5.18 5.37
N ASN A 174 -6.07 -6.50 5.28
CA ASN A 174 -7.17 -7.41 4.93
C ASN A 174 -6.94 -8.83 5.47
N ASP A 175 -8.03 -9.58 5.65
CA ASP A 175 -8.01 -10.90 6.26
C ASP A 175 -7.27 -11.94 5.41
N ILE A 176 -7.34 -11.86 4.07
CA ILE A 176 -6.63 -12.80 3.18
C ILE A 176 -5.12 -12.67 3.40
N GLN A 177 -4.62 -11.44 3.48
CA GLN A 177 -3.22 -11.17 3.75
C GLN A 177 -2.80 -11.63 5.16
N THR A 178 -3.64 -11.38 6.16
CA THR A 178 -3.41 -11.85 7.53
C THR A 178 -3.27 -13.36 7.59
N GLU A 179 -4.22 -14.09 7.00
CA GLU A 179 -4.21 -15.55 7.05
C GLU A 179 -3.04 -16.16 6.27
N ASP A 180 -2.66 -15.56 5.14
CA ASP A 180 -1.46 -15.98 4.42
C ASP A 180 -0.21 -15.79 5.27
N LEU A 181 -0.07 -14.63 5.91
CA LEU A 181 1.07 -14.37 6.79
C LEU A 181 1.13 -15.28 8.02
N LYS A 182 -0.02 -15.57 8.64
CA LYS A 182 -0.08 -16.52 9.77
C LYS A 182 0.39 -17.92 9.37
N LYS A 183 0.04 -18.38 8.17
CA LYS A 183 0.51 -19.67 7.64
C LYS A 183 2.02 -19.66 7.41
N ARG A 184 2.56 -18.56 6.89
CA ARG A 184 4.00 -18.41 6.65
C ARG A 184 4.82 -18.28 7.92
N PHE A 185 4.24 -17.64 8.95
CA PHE A 185 4.88 -17.39 10.25
C PHE A 185 4.08 -17.94 11.42
N PRO A 186 3.95 -19.27 11.51
CA PRO A 186 3.12 -19.90 12.52
C PRO A 186 3.55 -19.60 13.97
N LYS A 187 4.84 -19.34 14.20
CA LYS A 187 5.37 -18.96 15.51
C LYS A 187 4.95 -17.55 15.97
N LYS A 188 4.52 -16.68 15.04
CA LYS A 188 4.00 -15.33 15.31
C LYS A 188 2.53 -15.17 14.91
N ALA A 189 1.83 -16.25 14.62
CA ALA A 189 0.47 -16.17 14.11
C ALA A 189 -0.49 -15.37 15.00
N ASN A 190 -0.35 -15.46 16.32
CA ASN A 190 -1.11 -14.70 17.30
C ASN A 190 -0.75 -13.20 17.35
N ARG A 191 0.38 -12.79 16.75
CA ARG A 191 0.88 -11.39 16.70
C ARG A 191 0.68 -10.75 15.32
N ILE A 192 -0.02 -11.41 14.40
CA ILE A 192 -0.36 -10.90 13.07
C ILE A 192 -1.86 -10.65 13.05
N LEU A 193 -2.25 -9.39 12.90
CA LEU A 193 -3.64 -8.94 13.10
C LEU A 193 -4.14 -8.19 11.86
N THR A 194 -5.44 -8.27 11.58
CA THR A 194 -6.07 -7.43 10.57
C THR A 194 -6.51 -6.13 11.21
N VAL A 195 -6.15 -5.00 10.61
CA VAL A 195 -6.71 -3.69 10.93
C VAL A 195 -7.07 -2.99 9.63
N VAL A 196 -8.35 -2.77 9.41
CA VAL A 196 -8.82 -1.98 8.27
C VAL A 196 -8.38 -0.53 8.47
N PRO A 197 -7.54 0.01 7.57
CA PRO A 197 -6.91 1.31 7.82
C PRO A 197 -7.82 2.50 7.49
N TYR A 198 -8.96 2.25 6.85
CA TYR A 198 -9.87 3.29 6.36
C TYR A 198 -11.28 2.74 6.20
N ASP A 199 -12.28 3.41 6.78
CA ASP A 199 -13.68 3.02 6.77
C ASP A 199 -14.65 4.18 6.46
N THR A 200 -14.11 5.36 6.12
CA THR A 200 -14.94 6.52 5.78
C THR A 200 -15.12 6.56 4.27
N PHE A 201 -16.15 5.90 3.78
CA PHE A 201 -16.51 5.86 2.37
C PHE A 201 -17.78 6.67 2.10
N TYR A 202 -17.97 7.04 0.85
CA TYR A 202 -19.10 7.84 0.39
C TYR A 202 -20.37 6.98 0.30
N LEU A 203 -21.12 6.88 1.39
CA LEU A 203 -22.36 6.10 1.46
C LEU A 203 -23.63 6.94 1.14
N GLU A 204 -23.47 8.09 0.50
CA GLU A 204 -24.57 8.97 0.13
C GLU A 204 -25.54 8.29 -0.87
N GLU A 205 -26.72 8.93 -1.06
CA GLU A 205 -27.78 8.47 -1.96
C GLU A 205 -27.25 8.17 -3.39
N PRO A 206 -27.83 7.20 -4.10
CA PRO A 206 -27.47 6.90 -5.47
C PRO A 206 -27.57 8.14 -6.35
N VAL A 207 -26.59 8.29 -7.25
CA VAL A 207 -26.64 9.36 -8.26
C VAL A 207 -27.89 9.23 -9.09
N SER A 208 -28.59 10.33 -9.31
CA SER A 208 -29.69 10.34 -10.27
C SER A 208 -29.14 9.97 -11.67
N PRO A 209 -29.93 9.33 -12.52
CA PRO A 209 -29.52 9.06 -13.91
C PRO A 209 -29.07 10.31 -14.66
N GLU A 210 -29.55 11.48 -14.25
CA GLU A 210 -29.24 12.78 -14.84
C GLU A 210 -27.83 13.27 -14.57
N ASP A 211 -27.20 12.80 -13.49
CA ASP A 211 -25.82 13.17 -13.10
C ASP A 211 -24.74 12.32 -13.79
N LYS A 212 -25.11 11.29 -14.54
CA LYS A 212 -24.15 10.46 -15.26
C LYS A 212 -23.58 11.17 -16.50
N VAL A 213 -22.31 10.94 -16.79
CA VAL A 213 -21.60 11.52 -17.96
C VAL A 213 -22.30 11.21 -19.27
N SER A 214 -23.05 10.12 -19.32
CA SER A 214 -23.80 9.71 -20.50
C SER A 214 -25.28 9.67 -20.23
N HIS A 215 -26.04 10.62 -20.78
CA HIS A 215 -27.49 10.54 -20.93
C HIS A 215 -27.91 9.55 -22.05
N ASN A 216 -26.95 9.05 -22.85
CA ASN A 216 -27.20 8.12 -23.93
C ASN A 216 -27.12 6.68 -23.43
N THR A 217 -28.24 5.97 -23.45
CA THR A 217 -28.36 4.58 -23.03
C THR A 217 -27.43 3.61 -23.78
N ASN A 218 -26.94 4.02 -24.95
CA ASN A 218 -26.09 3.19 -25.82
C ASN A 218 -24.59 3.34 -25.55
N THR A 219 -24.16 4.18 -24.61
CA THR A 219 -22.74 4.34 -24.29
C THR A 219 -22.38 3.63 -22.98
N LEU A 220 -21.13 3.17 -22.87
CA LEU A 220 -20.56 2.62 -21.65
C LEU A 220 -19.37 3.48 -21.22
N GLN A 221 -19.48 4.04 -20.02
CA GLN A 221 -18.47 4.92 -19.43
C GLN A 221 -17.66 4.15 -18.38
N LEU A 222 -16.44 3.78 -18.72
CA LEU A 222 -15.48 3.17 -17.82
C LEU A 222 -14.68 4.25 -17.11
N VAL A 223 -14.24 3.98 -15.88
CA VAL A 223 -13.34 4.85 -15.13
C VAL A 223 -12.27 4.06 -14.42
N THR A 224 -11.09 4.64 -14.34
CA THR A 224 -10.00 4.20 -13.47
C THR A 224 -9.34 5.41 -12.80
N ALA A 225 -8.81 5.22 -11.60
CA ALA A 225 -8.14 6.29 -10.86
C ALA A 225 -6.93 5.73 -10.09
N SER A 226 -5.74 6.23 -10.41
CA SER A 226 -4.50 5.82 -9.74
C SER A 226 -3.36 6.77 -10.05
N TYR A 227 -2.22 6.62 -9.39
CA TYR A 227 -0.98 7.19 -9.90
C TYR A 227 -0.66 6.57 -11.28
N LEU A 228 -0.23 7.42 -12.23
CA LEU A 228 0.14 6.98 -13.58
C LEU A 228 1.60 6.53 -13.57
N GLU A 229 1.83 5.37 -12.92
CA GLU A 229 3.12 4.73 -12.76
C GLU A 229 3.08 3.30 -13.31
N ASP A 230 4.24 2.75 -13.64
CA ASP A 230 4.38 1.44 -14.28
C ASP A 230 3.59 0.33 -13.56
N ASN A 231 3.62 0.31 -12.24
CA ASN A 231 3.00 -0.73 -11.42
C ASN A 231 1.46 -0.71 -11.44
N LYS A 232 0.84 0.32 -12.00
CA LYS A 232 -0.63 0.42 -12.11
C LYS A 232 -1.17 -0.10 -13.43
N CYS A 233 -0.30 -0.40 -14.38
CA CYS A 233 -0.61 -1.03 -15.68
C CYS A 233 -1.79 -0.38 -16.43
N ILE A 234 -1.83 0.95 -16.47
CA ILE A 234 -2.84 1.69 -17.23
C ILE A 234 -2.70 1.42 -18.73
N ASP A 235 -1.50 1.12 -19.21
CA ASP A 235 -1.25 0.68 -20.57
C ASP A 235 -2.00 -0.61 -20.94
N TYR A 236 -2.21 -1.53 -19.98
CA TYR A 236 -3.05 -2.70 -20.21
C TYR A 236 -4.50 -2.31 -20.49
N LEU A 237 -5.05 -1.34 -19.75
CA LEU A 237 -6.40 -0.83 -20.02
C LEU A 237 -6.50 -0.20 -21.41
N ILE A 238 -5.45 0.50 -21.88
CA ILE A 238 -5.42 1.08 -23.23
C ILE A 238 -5.37 -0.02 -24.30
N GLN A 239 -4.63 -1.11 -24.09
CA GLN A 239 -4.65 -2.28 -24.98
C GLN A 239 -6.03 -2.97 -25.00
N ILE A 240 -6.67 -3.11 -23.84
CA ILE A 240 -8.03 -3.64 -23.71
C ILE A 240 -9.01 -2.74 -24.48
N MET A 241 -8.89 -1.41 -24.33
CA MET A 241 -9.74 -0.46 -25.06
C MET A 241 -9.62 -0.60 -26.58
N ARG A 242 -8.43 -0.88 -27.11
CA ARG A 242 -8.29 -1.19 -28.55
C ARG A 242 -9.20 -2.34 -28.99
N LEU A 243 -9.26 -3.43 -28.20
CA LEU A 243 -10.10 -4.58 -28.52
C LEU A 243 -11.59 -4.27 -28.35
N VAL A 244 -11.92 -3.47 -27.33
CA VAL A 244 -13.29 -3.06 -27.04
C VAL A 244 -13.82 -2.12 -28.12
N VAL A 245 -13.12 -1.03 -28.44
CA VAL A 245 -13.53 0.01 -29.39
C VAL A 245 -13.69 -0.54 -30.80
N ASN A 246 -12.86 -1.48 -31.21
CA ASN A 246 -12.99 -2.17 -32.49
C ASN A 246 -14.34 -2.93 -32.65
N LYS A 247 -14.94 -3.36 -31.55
CA LYS A 247 -16.24 -4.09 -31.56
C LYS A 247 -17.40 -3.16 -31.19
N ASN A 248 -17.18 -2.21 -30.31
CA ASN A 248 -18.17 -1.23 -29.87
C ASN A 248 -17.51 0.16 -29.67
N PRO A 249 -17.64 1.08 -30.64
CA PRO A 249 -17.04 2.42 -30.57
C PRO A 249 -17.70 3.34 -29.51
N ASN A 250 -18.80 2.91 -28.90
CA ASN A 250 -19.52 3.69 -27.89
C ASN A 250 -19.05 3.38 -26.46
N VAL A 251 -17.87 2.80 -26.29
CA VAL A 251 -17.25 2.58 -24.98
C VAL A 251 -16.12 3.60 -24.80
N TYR A 252 -16.08 4.23 -23.63
CA TYR A 252 -15.12 5.27 -23.29
C TYR A 252 -14.41 4.94 -22.00
N LEU A 253 -13.11 5.25 -21.91
CA LEU A 253 -12.29 5.11 -20.70
C LEU A 253 -11.87 6.47 -20.17
N ASN A 254 -12.20 6.74 -18.94
CA ASN A 254 -11.87 7.97 -18.23
C ASN A 254 -10.79 7.66 -17.19
N ILE A 255 -9.63 8.30 -17.31
CA ILE A 255 -8.45 8.06 -16.50
C ILE A 255 -8.19 9.27 -15.61
N TYR A 256 -8.30 9.06 -14.30
CA TYR A 256 -7.91 10.03 -13.30
C TYR A 256 -6.56 9.68 -12.69
N GLY A 257 -5.74 10.68 -12.48
CA GLY A 257 -4.43 10.54 -11.87
C GLY A 257 -3.35 11.37 -12.53
N GLN A 258 -2.18 11.34 -11.92
CA GLN A 258 -0.97 11.98 -12.40
C GLN A 258 0.22 11.04 -12.14
N GLY A 259 1.29 11.18 -12.90
CA GLY A 259 2.49 10.36 -12.74
C GLY A 259 3.40 10.44 -13.94
N THR A 260 4.52 9.76 -13.86
CA THR A 260 5.60 9.81 -14.85
C THR A 260 5.22 9.21 -16.20
N GLN A 261 4.19 8.35 -16.23
CA GLN A 261 3.77 7.61 -17.42
C GLN A 261 2.75 8.38 -18.31
N LEU A 262 2.29 9.56 -17.92
CA LEU A 262 1.21 10.26 -18.63
C LEU A 262 1.48 10.40 -20.13
N GLU A 263 2.64 10.94 -20.50
CA GLU A 263 3.02 11.14 -21.90
C GLU A 263 3.10 9.84 -22.69
N TYR A 264 3.70 8.81 -22.08
CA TYR A 264 3.77 7.48 -22.68
C TYR A 264 2.37 6.89 -22.94
N LEU A 265 1.46 6.98 -21.97
CA LEU A 265 0.09 6.47 -22.08
C LEU A 265 -0.72 7.20 -23.16
N GLN A 266 -0.58 8.51 -23.28
CA GLN A 266 -1.21 9.30 -24.34
C GLN A 266 -0.68 8.90 -25.73
N ASN A 267 0.63 8.74 -25.87
CA ASN A 267 1.26 8.30 -27.10
C ASN A 267 0.84 6.87 -27.48
N LEU A 268 0.68 5.98 -26.48
CA LEU A 268 0.17 4.63 -26.69
C LEU A 268 -1.28 4.65 -27.22
N ALA A 269 -2.16 5.43 -26.60
CA ALA A 269 -3.55 5.59 -27.04
C ALA A 269 -3.65 6.10 -28.50
N ASN A 270 -2.79 7.06 -28.85
CA ASN A 270 -2.71 7.59 -30.22
C ASN A 270 -2.21 6.51 -31.20
N SER A 271 -1.14 5.79 -30.87
CA SER A 271 -0.55 4.77 -31.74
C SER A 271 -1.49 3.59 -32.00
N LEU A 272 -2.36 3.29 -31.03
CA LEU A 272 -3.38 2.23 -31.13
C LEU A 272 -4.69 2.71 -31.76
N GLY A 273 -4.82 4.01 -32.07
CA GLY A 273 -6.01 4.58 -32.73
C GLY A 273 -7.24 4.68 -31.81
N VAL A 274 -7.06 4.74 -30.50
CA VAL A 274 -8.16 4.77 -29.51
C VAL A 274 -8.22 6.08 -28.69
N SER A 275 -7.43 7.08 -29.05
CA SER A 275 -7.36 8.37 -28.35
C SER A 275 -8.70 9.11 -28.27
N ASN A 276 -9.61 8.90 -29.24
CA ASN A 276 -10.95 9.48 -29.20
C ASN A 276 -11.89 8.84 -28.15
N ASN A 277 -11.51 7.69 -27.61
CA ASN A 277 -12.27 6.95 -26.62
C ASN A 277 -11.62 6.96 -25.23
N ILE A 278 -10.48 7.67 -25.07
CA ILE A 278 -9.73 7.70 -23.81
C ILE A 278 -9.49 9.14 -23.39
N TYR A 279 -9.93 9.47 -22.17
CA TYR A 279 -9.82 10.80 -21.60
C TYR A 279 -8.94 10.81 -20.35
N PHE A 280 -7.91 11.66 -20.32
CA PHE A 280 -7.04 11.88 -19.19
C PHE A 280 -7.47 13.15 -18.45
N HIS A 281 -7.98 13.03 -17.23
CA HIS A 281 -8.59 14.11 -16.46
C HIS A 281 -7.65 14.76 -15.44
N GLY A 282 -6.45 14.17 -15.22
CA GLY A 282 -5.57 14.61 -14.14
C GLY A 282 -6.05 14.16 -12.76
N HIS A 283 -5.54 14.80 -11.72
CA HIS A 283 -5.89 14.48 -10.34
C HIS A 283 -7.30 14.97 -9.99
N TYR A 284 -8.01 14.26 -9.13
CA TYR A 284 -9.26 14.72 -8.51
C TYR A 284 -9.07 14.91 -7.00
N GLU A 285 -9.76 15.87 -6.42
CA GLU A 285 -9.76 16.13 -4.99
C GLU A 285 -10.85 15.34 -4.26
N ASP A 286 -11.96 15.08 -4.93
CA ASP A 286 -13.13 14.39 -4.38
C ASP A 286 -13.50 13.17 -5.23
N ALA A 287 -13.45 11.99 -4.60
CA ALA A 287 -13.78 10.72 -5.26
C ALA A 287 -15.24 10.63 -5.70
N THR A 288 -16.14 11.49 -5.20
CA THR A 288 -17.54 11.52 -5.65
C THR A 288 -17.70 11.76 -7.14
N ILE A 289 -16.68 12.31 -7.80
CA ILE A 289 -16.64 12.43 -9.27
C ILE A 289 -16.83 11.09 -9.97
N LEU A 290 -16.40 9.99 -9.35
CA LEU A 290 -16.53 8.64 -9.91
C LEU A 290 -17.97 8.19 -10.09
N LYS A 291 -18.94 8.75 -9.32
CA LYS A 291 -20.37 8.47 -9.46
C LYS A 291 -20.88 8.61 -10.89
N LYS A 292 -20.26 9.47 -11.69
CA LYS A 292 -20.69 9.82 -13.05
C LYS A 292 -20.52 8.69 -14.06
N TYR A 293 -19.76 7.65 -13.70
CA TYR A 293 -19.39 6.56 -14.60
C TYR A 293 -20.20 5.29 -14.33
N ASP A 294 -20.05 4.30 -15.21
CA ASP A 294 -20.82 3.07 -15.14
C ASP A 294 -20.08 1.93 -14.45
N VAL A 295 -18.79 1.77 -14.73
CA VAL A 295 -17.96 0.66 -14.25
C VAL A 295 -16.57 1.18 -13.92
N TYR A 296 -16.04 0.79 -12.77
CA TYR A 296 -14.65 1.01 -12.46
C TYR A 296 -13.80 -0.17 -12.99
N VAL A 297 -12.72 0.13 -13.68
CA VAL A 297 -11.80 -0.87 -14.24
C VAL A 297 -10.41 -0.76 -13.61
N SER A 298 -9.79 -1.90 -13.30
CA SER A 298 -8.45 -1.95 -12.74
C SER A 298 -7.63 -3.08 -13.35
N ALA A 299 -6.49 -2.73 -13.92
CA ALA A 299 -5.51 -3.71 -14.41
C ALA A 299 -4.25 -3.78 -13.53
N SER A 300 -4.29 -3.21 -12.32
CA SER A 300 -3.17 -3.31 -11.38
C SER A 300 -2.98 -4.75 -10.91
N PRO A 301 -1.79 -5.34 -11.11
CA PRO A 301 -1.52 -6.72 -10.70
C PRO A 301 -1.17 -6.85 -9.21
N ASN A 302 -0.99 -5.74 -8.50
CA ASN A 302 -0.48 -5.74 -7.14
C ASN A 302 -1.15 -4.67 -6.28
N GLU A 303 -2.17 -5.09 -5.52
CA GLU A 303 -2.91 -4.22 -4.61
C GLU A 303 -3.15 -4.93 -3.26
N ALA A 304 -2.73 -4.32 -2.17
CA ALA A 304 -2.99 -4.84 -0.82
C ALA A 304 -4.34 -4.36 -0.27
N PHE A 305 -4.59 -3.05 -0.30
CA PHE A 305 -5.84 -2.45 0.19
C PHE A 305 -6.64 -1.72 -0.88
N ALA A 306 -5.97 -1.06 -1.85
CA ALA A 306 -6.61 -0.38 -2.98
C ALA A 306 -7.84 0.46 -2.58
N THR A 307 -7.64 1.49 -1.76
CA THR A 307 -8.70 2.38 -1.23
C THR A 307 -9.69 2.83 -2.31
N VAL A 308 -9.18 3.14 -3.49
CA VAL A 308 -10.00 3.62 -4.62
C VAL A 308 -11.04 2.60 -5.10
N LEU A 309 -10.78 1.29 -4.98
CA LEU A 309 -11.78 0.27 -5.30
C LEU A 309 -12.96 0.34 -4.33
N LEU A 310 -12.68 0.50 -3.03
CA LEU A 310 -13.71 0.65 -2.02
C LEU A 310 -14.46 1.99 -2.17
N GLU A 311 -13.76 3.06 -2.53
CA GLU A 311 -14.38 4.35 -2.89
C GLU A 311 -15.35 4.18 -4.05
N ALA A 312 -14.93 3.57 -5.15
CA ALA A 312 -15.79 3.31 -6.30
C ALA A 312 -17.01 2.43 -5.93
N MET A 313 -16.78 1.35 -5.18
CA MET A 313 -17.85 0.46 -4.73
C MET A 313 -18.85 1.16 -3.80
N SER A 314 -18.40 2.02 -2.90
CA SER A 314 -19.27 2.81 -2.01
C SER A 314 -20.18 3.76 -2.78
N LEU A 315 -19.71 4.23 -3.93
CA LEU A 315 -20.44 5.07 -4.87
C LEU A 315 -21.34 4.27 -5.81
N GLY A 316 -21.41 2.95 -5.65
CA GLY A 316 -22.27 2.07 -6.45
C GLY A 316 -21.70 1.69 -7.82
N LEU A 317 -20.38 1.78 -8.02
CA LEU A 317 -19.74 1.26 -9.24
C LEU A 317 -19.34 -0.21 -9.03
N PRO A 318 -19.74 -1.12 -9.93
CA PRO A 318 -19.14 -2.43 -9.95
C PRO A 318 -17.71 -2.37 -10.45
N ILE A 319 -16.89 -3.33 -10.01
CA ILE A 319 -15.48 -3.41 -10.40
C ILE A 319 -15.27 -4.52 -11.42
N VAL A 320 -14.57 -4.24 -12.51
CA VAL A 320 -13.93 -5.27 -13.34
C VAL A 320 -12.43 -5.13 -13.15
N GLY A 321 -11.80 -6.14 -12.58
CA GLY A 321 -10.39 -6.12 -12.22
C GLY A 321 -9.70 -7.46 -12.42
N LEU A 322 -8.38 -7.47 -12.36
CA LEU A 322 -7.61 -8.71 -12.47
C LEU A 322 -7.82 -9.62 -11.25
N ASP A 323 -7.83 -10.93 -11.47
CA ASP A 323 -7.86 -11.95 -10.42
C ASP A 323 -6.48 -12.07 -9.77
N VAL A 324 -6.14 -11.09 -8.96
CA VAL A 324 -4.88 -11.01 -8.21
C VAL A 324 -5.13 -11.08 -6.73
N LEU A 325 -4.09 -11.50 -5.99
CA LEU A 325 -4.17 -11.68 -4.54
C LEU A 325 -4.48 -10.37 -3.79
N PHE A 326 -5.08 -10.55 -2.63
CA PHE A 326 -5.41 -9.57 -1.59
C PHE A 326 -6.56 -8.64 -1.98
N ALA A 327 -6.33 -7.35 -2.31
CA ALA A 327 -7.42 -6.39 -2.45
C ALA A 327 -8.51 -6.84 -3.43
N ASN A 328 -8.15 -7.22 -4.65
CA ASN A 328 -9.14 -7.61 -5.66
C ASN A 328 -9.94 -8.83 -5.23
N LYS A 329 -9.28 -9.91 -4.81
CA LYS A 329 -9.96 -11.12 -4.30
C LYS A 329 -10.76 -10.88 -3.03
N ASN A 330 -10.28 -9.94 -2.19
CA ASN A 330 -10.98 -9.59 -0.96
C ASN A 330 -12.27 -8.82 -1.23
N TYR A 331 -12.27 -7.91 -2.21
CA TYR A 331 -13.40 -7.01 -2.46
C TYR A 331 -14.35 -7.52 -3.53
N ILE A 332 -13.82 -8.04 -4.63
CA ILE A 332 -14.61 -8.41 -5.81
C ILE A 332 -15.11 -9.84 -5.65
N LYS A 333 -16.43 -10.01 -5.72
CA LYS A 333 -17.11 -11.30 -5.71
C LYS A 333 -17.78 -11.48 -7.06
N ASN A 334 -17.24 -12.42 -7.87
CA ASN A 334 -17.68 -12.67 -9.24
C ASN A 334 -19.20 -12.79 -9.37
N GLY A 335 -19.79 -11.99 -10.26
CA GLY A 335 -21.22 -12.00 -10.54
C GLY A 335 -22.09 -11.38 -9.44
N TYR A 336 -21.50 -10.94 -8.32
CA TYR A 336 -22.22 -10.30 -7.23
C TYR A 336 -22.03 -8.78 -7.21
N ASN A 337 -20.78 -8.31 -7.15
CA ASN A 337 -20.45 -6.89 -7.09
C ASN A 337 -19.40 -6.45 -8.12
N GLY A 338 -19.04 -7.35 -9.03
CA GLY A 338 -18.05 -7.13 -10.08
C GLY A 338 -17.56 -8.42 -10.68
N TYR A 339 -16.45 -8.34 -11.40
CA TYR A 339 -15.82 -9.47 -12.05
C TYR A 339 -14.30 -9.47 -11.88
N LEU A 340 -13.75 -10.64 -11.59
CA LEU A 340 -12.33 -10.92 -11.60
C LEU A 340 -11.97 -11.57 -12.94
N ILE A 341 -11.04 -10.95 -13.66
CA ILE A 341 -10.52 -11.47 -14.92
C ILE A 341 -9.28 -12.29 -14.63
N PRO A 342 -9.23 -13.55 -15.07
CA PRO A 342 -8.06 -14.38 -14.87
C PRO A 342 -6.80 -13.68 -15.33
N TYR A 343 -5.82 -13.65 -14.42
CA TYR A 343 -4.49 -13.15 -14.66
C TYR A 343 -3.51 -14.17 -14.08
N SER A 344 -3.03 -15.02 -14.93
CA SER A 344 -2.10 -16.07 -14.57
C SER A 344 -0.75 -15.80 -15.20
N VAL A 345 0.27 -15.97 -14.40
CA VAL A 345 1.68 -15.95 -14.82
C VAL A 345 2.33 -17.31 -14.61
N VAL A 346 1.50 -18.33 -14.63
CA VAL A 346 1.87 -19.73 -14.45
C VAL A 346 2.37 -20.29 -15.77
N ASN A 347 3.44 -21.09 -15.76
CA ASN A 347 4.09 -21.68 -16.94
C ASN A 347 4.82 -20.69 -17.87
N ILE A 348 5.42 -19.64 -17.32
CA ILE A 348 6.24 -18.75 -18.12
C ILE A 348 7.65 -19.35 -18.26
N GLU A 349 7.93 -19.87 -19.43
CA GLU A 349 9.25 -20.40 -19.83
C GLU A 349 10.00 -19.43 -20.76
N SER A 350 9.27 -18.47 -21.33
CA SER A 350 9.82 -17.54 -22.31
C SER A 350 9.10 -16.18 -22.31
N LYS A 351 9.68 -15.17 -22.96
CA LYS A 351 8.98 -13.89 -23.23
C LYS A 351 7.70 -14.08 -24.05
N ALA A 352 7.67 -15.08 -24.90
CA ALA A 352 6.49 -15.38 -25.72
C ALA A 352 5.31 -15.78 -24.83
N ASP A 353 5.56 -16.54 -23.76
CA ASP A 353 4.51 -16.98 -22.84
C ASP A 353 3.90 -15.80 -22.09
N ILE A 354 4.71 -14.83 -21.63
CA ILE A 354 4.19 -13.59 -21.03
C ILE A 354 3.30 -12.86 -22.02
N TYR A 355 3.72 -12.74 -23.27
CA TYR A 355 2.97 -12.05 -24.29
C TYR A 355 1.63 -12.76 -24.59
N PHE A 356 1.61 -14.09 -24.65
CA PHE A 356 0.40 -14.86 -24.83
C PHE A 356 -0.57 -14.74 -23.66
N GLU A 357 -0.08 -14.79 -22.43
CA GLU A 357 -0.91 -14.60 -21.23
C GLU A 357 -1.49 -13.19 -21.16
N GLN A 358 -0.73 -12.17 -21.53
CA GLN A 358 -1.24 -10.81 -21.62
C GLN A 358 -2.35 -10.69 -22.68
N ILE A 359 -2.18 -11.28 -23.88
CA ILE A 359 -3.20 -11.25 -24.92
C ILE A 359 -4.46 -12.00 -24.48
N ALA A 360 -4.33 -13.14 -23.81
CA ALA A 360 -5.44 -13.89 -23.28
C ALA A 360 -6.22 -13.04 -22.26
N MET A 361 -5.53 -12.42 -21.34
CA MET A 361 -6.10 -11.51 -20.35
C MET A 361 -6.79 -10.31 -21.00
N TYR A 362 -6.16 -9.62 -21.97
CA TYR A 362 -6.78 -8.50 -22.69
C TYR A 362 -8.06 -8.94 -23.39
N THR A 363 -8.04 -10.13 -24.02
CA THR A 363 -9.18 -10.68 -24.73
C THR A 363 -10.34 -10.97 -23.78
N GLU A 364 -10.06 -11.62 -22.66
CA GLU A 364 -11.08 -11.98 -21.67
C GLU A 364 -11.67 -10.75 -21.00
N PHE A 365 -10.80 -9.79 -20.61
CA PHE A 365 -11.23 -8.52 -20.05
C PHE A 365 -12.15 -7.76 -21.02
N SER A 366 -11.72 -7.64 -22.30
CA SER A 366 -12.51 -6.95 -23.32
C SER A 366 -13.86 -7.62 -23.56
N ASN A 367 -13.90 -8.97 -23.64
CA ASN A 367 -15.14 -9.71 -23.81
C ASN A 367 -16.09 -9.49 -22.63
N LYS A 368 -15.58 -9.47 -21.39
CA LYS A 368 -16.41 -9.17 -20.22
C LYS A 368 -17.03 -7.78 -20.32
N LEU A 369 -16.25 -6.75 -20.63
CA LEU A 369 -16.78 -5.38 -20.79
C LEU A 369 -17.86 -5.28 -21.88
N LEU A 370 -17.69 -5.98 -22.99
CA LEU A 370 -18.62 -5.98 -24.11
C LEU A 370 -19.95 -6.74 -23.82
N THR A 371 -19.95 -7.63 -22.84
CA THR A 371 -21.16 -8.41 -22.46
C THR A 371 -21.95 -7.77 -21.33
N LEU A 372 -21.43 -6.73 -20.67
CA LEU A 372 -22.13 -6.06 -19.57
C LEU A 372 -23.37 -5.32 -20.07
N THR A 373 -24.51 -5.61 -19.47
CA THR A 373 -25.76 -4.88 -19.72
C THR A 373 -25.95 -3.79 -18.65
N LYS A 374 -26.76 -2.76 -18.96
CA LYS A 374 -27.07 -1.69 -17.99
C LYS A 374 -27.76 -2.22 -16.73
N ASP A 375 -28.66 -3.19 -16.87
CA ASP A 375 -29.34 -3.82 -15.73
C ASP A 375 -28.37 -4.60 -14.87
N GLU A 376 -27.44 -5.34 -15.48
CA GLU A 376 -26.39 -6.04 -14.76
C GLU A 376 -25.49 -5.07 -14.01
N ILE A 377 -25.00 -4.00 -14.65
CA ILE A 377 -24.19 -2.95 -14.04
C ILE A 377 -24.90 -2.35 -12.82
N SER A 378 -26.20 -2.03 -12.97
CA SER A 378 -27.01 -1.47 -11.87
C SER A 378 -27.10 -2.43 -10.69
N ASN A 379 -27.33 -3.71 -10.94
CA ASN A 379 -27.45 -4.72 -9.88
C ASN A 379 -26.11 -4.98 -9.18
N LEU A 380 -25.03 -5.12 -9.94
CA LEU A 380 -23.67 -5.27 -9.41
C LEU A 380 -23.27 -4.06 -8.56
N GLY A 381 -23.60 -2.84 -9.03
CA GLY A 381 -23.29 -1.60 -8.32
C GLY A 381 -24.02 -1.48 -6.98
N LYS A 382 -25.31 -1.84 -6.93
CA LYS A 382 -26.08 -1.91 -5.67
C LYS A 382 -25.44 -2.89 -4.67
N ASN A 383 -24.99 -4.03 -5.18
CA ASN A 383 -24.33 -5.03 -4.35
C ASN A 383 -22.93 -4.60 -3.92
N ALA A 384 -22.21 -3.86 -4.77
CA ALA A 384 -20.92 -3.27 -4.43
C ALA A 384 -21.06 -2.31 -3.24
N LYS A 385 -22.04 -1.40 -3.29
CA LYS A 385 -22.34 -0.48 -2.19
C LYS A 385 -22.68 -1.25 -0.90
N ARG A 386 -23.60 -2.22 -0.96
CA ARG A 386 -23.95 -3.05 0.21
C ARG A 386 -22.75 -3.81 0.79
N PHE A 387 -21.85 -4.26 -0.06
CA PHE A 387 -20.62 -4.93 0.39
C PHE A 387 -19.75 -3.98 1.22
N VAL A 388 -19.53 -2.75 0.75
CA VAL A 388 -18.74 -1.75 1.48
C VAL A 388 -19.44 -1.38 2.80
N GLU A 389 -20.74 -1.10 2.79
CA GLU A 389 -21.52 -0.80 3.99
C GLU A 389 -21.38 -1.91 5.05
N LYS A 390 -21.45 -3.15 4.63
CA LYS A 390 -21.41 -4.30 5.54
C LYS A 390 -20.02 -4.58 6.13
N PHE A 391 -18.97 -4.46 5.32
CA PHE A 391 -17.64 -4.95 5.70
C PHE A 391 -16.63 -3.83 5.96
N TYR A 392 -16.89 -2.64 5.46
CA TYR A 392 -16.01 -1.47 5.51
C TYR A 392 -16.77 -0.19 5.92
N GLY A 393 -17.96 -0.32 6.50
CA GLY A 393 -18.78 0.80 6.96
C GLY A 393 -18.20 1.49 8.18
N GLU A 394 -18.78 2.64 8.51
CA GLU A 394 -18.34 3.50 9.61
C GLU A 394 -18.21 2.74 10.92
N GLY A 395 -17.10 2.98 11.61
CA GLY A 395 -16.78 2.35 12.89
C GLY A 395 -16.01 1.04 12.78
N ARG A 396 -15.85 0.45 11.58
CA ARG A 396 -15.09 -0.79 11.40
C ARG A 396 -13.62 -0.60 11.81
N ALA A 397 -12.97 0.44 11.36
CA ALA A 397 -11.58 0.72 11.72
C ALA A 397 -11.41 0.92 13.23
N VAL A 398 -12.32 1.64 13.89
CA VAL A 398 -12.30 1.82 15.35
C VAL A 398 -12.43 0.48 16.07
N GLN A 399 -13.30 -0.42 15.60
CA GLN A 399 -13.47 -1.75 16.18
C GLN A 399 -12.19 -2.59 16.01
N ASP A 400 -11.56 -2.55 14.84
CA ASP A 400 -10.32 -3.27 14.57
C ASP A 400 -9.17 -2.74 15.44
N TYR A 401 -9.04 -1.41 15.61
CA TYR A 401 -8.06 -0.83 16.53
C TYR A 401 -8.35 -1.20 17.99
N ARG A 402 -9.62 -1.21 18.41
CA ARG A 402 -9.99 -1.68 19.77
C ARG A 402 -9.55 -3.13 19.97
N LYS A 403 -9.84 -3.99 19.00
CA LYS A 403 -9.42 -5.40 19.05
C LYS A 403 -7.90 -5.53 19.07
N LEU A 404 -7.17 -4.74 18.27
CA LEU A 404 -5.71 -4.69 18.30
C LEU A 404 -5.19 -4.39 19.71
N LEU A 405 -5.77 -3.37 20.38
CA LEU A 405 -5.36 -2.99 21.74
C LEU A 405 -5.63 -4.12 22.76
N GLU A 406 -6.80 -4.76 22.67
CA GLU A 406 -7.15 -5.88 23.53
C GLU A 406 -6.22 -7.10 23.29
N ASP A 407 -5.90 -7.39 22.03
CA ASP A 407 -5.02 -8.50 21.66
C ASP A 407 -3.57 -8.22 22.08
N VAL A 408 -3.11 -6.97 21.96
CA VAL A 408 -1.78 -6.54 22.44
C VAL A 408 -1.68 -6.73 23.97
N GLU A 409 -2.68 -6.34 24.74
CA GLU A 409 -2.70 -6.52 26.19
C GLU A 409 -2.67 -7.99 26.61
N LYS A 410 -3.43 -8.87 25.92
CA LYS A 410 -3.48 -10.31 26.22
C LYS A 410 -2.18 -11.04 25.88
N ILE A 411 -1.56 -10.68 24.77
CA ILE A 411 -0.34 -11.35 24.27
C ILE A 411 0.89 -11.01 25.11
N GLU A 412 0.88 -9.86 25.80
CA GLU A 412 1.98 -9.49 26.71
C GLU A 412 2.16 -10.47 27.89
N GLU A 413 1.13 -11.23 28.24
CA GLU A 413 1.20 -12.27 29.27
C GLU A 413 1.91 -13.55 28.76
N GLU A 414 2.12 -13.69 27.43
CA GLU A 414 2.80 -14.85 26.84
C GLU A 414 4.30 -14.57 26.63
N PRO A 415 5.19 -15.53 26.92
CA PRO A 415 6.62 -15.33 26.68
C PRO A 415 6.89 -15.13 25.18
N TYR A 416 7.55 -14.03 24.86
CA TYR A 416 7.97 -13.70 23.49
C TYR A 416 9.06 -14.66 23.02
N VAL A 417 8.83 -15.33 21.88
CA VAL A 417 9.83 -16.16 21.21
C VAL A 417 10.28 -15.40 19.94
N PRO A 418 11.49 -14.80 19.92
CA PRO A 418 11.95 -14.10 18.74
C PRO A 418 12.09 -15.04 17.54
N ILE A 419 11.64 -14.59 16.38
CA ILE A 419 11.88 -15.28 15.11
C ILE A 419 13.31 -14.95 14.67
N LYS A 420 14.16 -15.95 14.57
CA LYS A 420 15.51 -15.78 14.04
C LYS A 420 15.44 -15.60 12.52
N ARG A 421 16.33 -14.77 11.97
CA ARG A 421 16.46 -14.51 10.54
C ARG A 421 16.52 -15.80 9.70
N GLY A 422 17.17 -16.83 10.18
CA GLY A 422 17.26 -18.15 9.55
C GLY A 422 15.93 -18.90 9.45
N ASP A 423 14.98 -18.63 10.37
CA ASP A 423 13.64 -19.27 10.36
C ASP A 423 12.74 -18.66 9.27
N LEU A 424 13.05 -17.44 8.82
CA LEU A 424 12.28 -16.72 7.82
C LEU A 424 12.81 -16.89 6.39
N CYS A 425 14.11 -17.15 6.25
CA CYS A 425 14.83 -17.08 4.99
C CYS A 425 15.57 -18.38 4.63
N ALA A 426 15.23 -19.51 5.26
CA ALA A 426 15.87 -20.77 4.95
C ALA A 426 15.60 -21.15 3.47
N GLY A 427 16.55 -20.82 2.60
CA GLY A 427 16.53 -21.12 1.17
C GLY A 427 16.38 -19.95 0.21
N LEU A 428 16.22 -18.71 0.70
CA LEU A 428 16.03 -17.53 -0.15
C LEU A 428 17.32 -16.69 -0.25
N HIS A 429 18.26 -17.08 -1.10
CA HIS A 429 19.35 -16.22 -1.55
C HIS A 429 19.08 -15.75 -2.97
N VAL A 430 18.88 -14.46 -3.15
CA VAL A 430 18.66 -13.84 -4.46
C VAL A 430 19.67 -12.74 -4.70
N ASN A 431 20.38 -12.85 -5.81
CA ASN A 431 21.21 -11.78 -6.35
C ASN A 431 20.35 -10.83 -7.17
N HIS A 432 20.59 -9.53 -7.03
CA HIS A 432 19.80 -8.47 -7.63
C HIS A 432 19.99 -8.36 -9.13
N VAL A 433 18.89 -8.22 -9.86
CA VAL A 433 18.93 -7.84 -11.27
C VAL A 433 17.79 -6.89 -11.61
N LYS A 434 18.07 -5.89 -12.44
CA LYS A 434 17.02 -5.07 -13.07
C LYS A 434 16.23 -5.98 -14.02
N VAL A 435 15.00 -6.24 -13.64
CA VAL A 435 14.06 -7.05 -14.42
C VAL A 435 13.40 -6.15 -15.47
N PRO A 436 13.24 -6.59 -16.73
CA PRO A 436 12.39 -5.89 -17.68
C PRO A 436 10.98 -5.68 -17.11
N ARG A 437 10.33 -4.60 -17.54
CA ARG A 437 9.00 -4.21 -17.04
C ARG A 437 8.01 -5.39 -17.07
N GLU A 438 7.96 -6.12 -18.17
CA GLU A 438 7.07 -7.26 -18.40
C GLU A 438 7.26 -8.37 -17.36
N TRP A 439 8.49 -8.59 -16.93
CA TRP A 439 8.84 -9.56 -15.91
C TRP A 439 8.60 -9.02 -14.50
N SER A 440 8.77 -7.71 -14.30
CA SER A 440 8.59 -7.11 -12.98
C SER A 440 7.16 -7.26 -12.46
N TYR A 441 6.15 -7.23 -13.32
CA TYR A 441 4.75 -7.43 -12.94
C TYR A 441 4.44 -8.87 -12.56
N VAL A 442 4.94 -9.80 -13.33
CA VAL A 442 4.85 -11.23 -13.02
C VAL A 442 5.45 -11.50 -11.66
N MET A 443 6.62 -10.98 -11.42
CA MET A 443 7.37 -11.20 -10.20
C MET A 443 6.83 -10.42 -9.01
N GLN A 444 6.32 -9.20 -9.21
CA GLN A 444 5.66 -8.41 -8.17
C GLN A 444 4.35 -9.03 -7.70
N SER A 445 3.61 -9.72 -8.57
CA SER A 445 2.36 -10.38 -8.22
C SER A 445 2.56 -11.58 -7.31
N TYR A 446 3.72 -12.21 -7.36
CA TYR A 446 4.00 -13.46 -6.64
C TYR A 446 5.23 -13.40 -5.72
N ASN A 447 6.24 -12.65 -6.07
CA ASN A 447 7.48 -12.41 -5.35
C ASN A 447 8.57 -12.06 -6.39
N ASN A 448 9.38 -11.07 -6.21
CA ASN A 448 10.33 -10.56 -7.22
C ASN A 448 11.37 -11.56 -7.76
N SER A 449 11.46 -12.76 -7.20
CA SER A 449 12.43 -13.77 -7.63
C SER A 449 11.91 -15.20 -7.56
N TYR A 450 10.78 -15.38 -6.88
CA TYR A 450 10.16 -16.68 -6.71
C TYR A 450 8.69 -16.55 -6.93
N ILE A 451 8.13 -17.37 -7.76
CA ILE A 451 6.71 -17.57 -7.84
C ILE A 451 6.40 -18.62 -6.77
N CYS A 452 5.69 -18.21 -5.74
CA CYS A 452 5.29 -19.09 -4.66
C CYS A 452 3.77 -19.19 -4.63
N ASP A 453 3.28 -20.37 -4.28
CA ASP A 453 1.89 -20.51 -3.87
C ASP A 453 1.68 -20.01 -2.42
N LEU A 454 0.43 -20.03 -1.95
CA LEU A 454 0.08 -19.61 -0.60
C LEU A 454 0.74 -20.45 0.50
N ASP A 455 1.24 -21.64 0.18
CA ASP A 455 1.92 -22.54 1.10
C ASP A 455 3.45 -22.37 1.09
N VAL A 456 3.95 -21.29 0.44
CA VAL A 456 5.39 -21.00 0.26
C VAL A 456 6.11 -22.04 -0.59
N ASN A 457 5.41 -22.80 -1.41
CA ASN A 457 6.06 -23.69 -2.36
C ASN A 457 6.60 -22.85 -3.50
N ILE A 458 7.90 -22.99 -3.77
CA ILE A 458 8.52 -22.34 -4.92
C ILE A 458 8.01 -23.02 -6.17
N ILE A 459 7.25 -22.29 -6.98
CA ILE A 459 6.74 -22.78 -8.26
C ILE A 459 7.60 -22.32 -9.43
N ALA A 460 8.38 -21.26 -9.25
CA ALA A 460 9.42 -20.90 -10.21
C ALA A 460 10.61 -20.20 -9.53
N VAL A 461 11.81 -20.48 -9.99
CA VAL A 461 13.04 -19.80 -9.60
C VAL A 461 13.63 -19.14 -10.82
N THR A 462 13.90 -17.84 -10.74
CA THR A 462 14.54 -17.10 -11.81
C THR A 462 16.00 -16.85 -11.45
N GLU A 463 16.90 -17.17 -12.35
CA GLU A 463 18.31 -16.74 -12.28
C GLU A 463 18.55 -15.57 -13.23
N PHE A 464 19.36 -14.64 -12.75
CA PHE A 464 19.69 -13.42 -13.48
C PHE A 464 21.21 -13.28 -13.57
N ASN A 465 21.70 -13.01 -14.76
CA ASN A 465 23.05 -12.50 -14.98
C ASN A 465 22.96 -11.01 -15.29
N GLU A 466 23.92 -10.22 -14.82
CA GLU A 466 23.96 -8.77 -15.01
C GLU A 466 23.90 -8.44 -16.51
N GLY A 467 22.86 -7.72 -16.95
CA GLY A 467 22.64 -7.35 -18.36
C GLY A 467 21.86 -8.36 -19.21
N GLU A 468 21.48 -9.52 -18.68
CA GLU A 468 20.70 -10.53 -19.39
C GLU A 468 19.25 -10.59 -18.88
N PHE A 469 18.38 -11.20 -19.69
CA PHE A 469 17.00 -11.47 -19.23
C PHE A 469 16.98 -12.61 -18.23
N PRO A 470 16.08 -12.54 -17.24
CA PRO A 470 15.92 -13.63 -16.28
C PRO A 470 15.57 -14.93 -17.02
N ILE A 471 16.27 -15.99 -16.65
CA ILE A 471 15.97 -17.34 -17.11
C ILE A 471 15.21 -18.04 -15.99
N ILE A 472 14.01 -18.50 -16.27
CA ILE A 472 13.28 -19.37 -15.35
C ILE A 472 13.98 -20.72 -15.35
N LYS A 473 14.71 -21.07 -14.29
CA LYS A 473 15.49 -22.30 -14.22
C LYS A 473 14.74 -23.52 -13.71
N ALA A 474 13.69 -23.33 -12.94
CA ALA A 474 12.85 -24.44 -12.47
C ALA A 474 11.44 -23.97 -12.16
N ILE A 475 10.47 -24.68 -12.72
CA ILE A 475 9.09 -24.68 -12.26
C ILE A 475 8.89 -26.01 -11.53
N LYS A 476 8.71 -25.97 -10.21
CA LYS A 476 8.31 -27.16 -9.46
C LYS A 476 6.83 -27.05 -9.15
N TRP A 477 6.08 -27.93 -9.76
CA TRP A 477 4.70 -28.19 -9.39
C TRP A 477 4.69 -29.20 -8.22
N LYS A 478 3.83 -28.96 -7.25
CA LYS A 478 3.46 -30.06 -6.37
C LYS A 478 2.51 -30.96 -7.15
N GLU A 479 2.89 -32.23 -7.28
CA GLU A 479 1.99 -33.28 -7.71
C GLU A 479 0.81 -33.44 -6.74
#